data_787fc2052bd89be8f030c6b9cfb0a1d5
#
_entry.id   787fc2052bd89be8f030c6b9cfb0a1d5
#
_cell.length_a   1.000
_cell.length_b   1.000
_cell.length_c   1.000
_cell.angle_alpha   90.00
_cell.angle_beta   90.00
_cell.angle_gamma   90.00
#
_symmetry.space_group_name_H-M   'P 1'
#
loop_
_entity.id
_entity.type
_entity.pdbx_description
1 polymer ?
#
loop_
_entity_poly.entity_id
_entity_poly.type
_entity_poly.pdbx_seq_one_letter_code
_entity_poly.pdbx_strand_id
1 'polypeptide(L)'
;MPKLPDIFHVTERSLWEAARERGTYEVSTRGRTLQEEGFIHCSTREQLPRVAEFLYGDYDGPDELVVLVVDPARVDAPVKYEPAKPGGEEFPHVYGPLPVTAVVDVEPWG
;
A
#
# COMPACT_ATOMS: atom_id res chain seq x y z
N MET A 1 -23.56 10.31 0.86
CA MET A 1 -22.48 9.84 1.75
C MET A 1 -21.15 10.26 1.16
N PRO A 2 -20.28 10.88 1.94
CA PRO A 2 -18.94 11.15 1.44
C PRO A 2 -18.19 9.85 1.18
N LYS A 3 -17.38 9.85 0.14
CA LYS A 3 -16.51 8.74 -0.19
C LYS A 3 -15.42 8.62 0.88
N LEU A 4 -15.06 7.39 1.26
CA LEU A 4 -13.90 7.18 2.12
C LEU A 4 -12.65 7.66 1.40
N PRO A 5 -11.71 8.28 2.13
CA PRO A 5 -10.50 8.76 1.48
C PRO A 5 -9.68 7.60 0.92
N ASP A 6 -9.01 7.85 -0.20
CA ASP A 6 -8.09 6.88 -0.78
C ASP A 6 -6.97 6.59 0.20
N ILE A 7 -6.43 5.38 0.10
CA ILE A 7 -5.26 4.98 0.87
C ILE A 7 -4.12 4.69 -0.11
N PHE A 8 -2.89 4.71 0.36
CA PHE A 8 -1.71 4.75 -0.50
C PHE A 8 -0.71 3.69 -0.09
N HIS A 9 -0.08 3.06 -1.08
CA HIS A 9 0.91 2.02 -0.83
C HIS A 9 2.09 2.22 -1.77
N VAL A 10 3.27 2.49 -1.19
CA VAL A 10 4.49 2.70 -1.99
C VAL A 10 5.16 1.35 -2.24
N THR A 11 5.58 1.10 -3.47
CA THR A 11 6.19 -0.17 -3.85
C THR A 11 7.08 0.00 -5.08
N GLU A 12 7.75 -1.07 -5.45
CA GLU A 12 8.56 -1.14 -6.67
C GLU A 12 7.66 -1.49 -7.85
N ARG A 13 7.87 -0.83 -8.99
CA ARG A 13 6.99 -0.98 -10.16
C ARG A 13 6.87 -2.43 -10.62
N SER A 14 7.95 -3.21 -10.57
CA SER A 14 7.91 -4.60 -11.02
C SER A 14 6.94 -5.45 -10.21
N LEU A 15 6.81 -5.16 -8.91
CA LEU A 15 5.86 -5.89 -8.06
C LEU A 15 4.42 -5.56 -8.45
N TRP A 16 4.16 -4.30 -8.79
CA TRP A 16 2.85 -3.88 -9.27
C TRP A 16 2.53 -4.52 -10.63
N GLU A 17 3.50 -4.52 -11.57
CA GLU A 17 3.25 -5.10 -12.88
C GLU A 17 2.97 -6.60 -12.80
N ALA A 18 3.68 -7.32 -11.92
CA ALA A 18 3.40 -8.74 -11.70
C ALA A 18 1.99 -8.95 -11.12
N ALA A 19 1.55 -8.07 -10.22
CA ALA A 19 0.21 -8.16 -9.65
C ALA A 19 -0.86 -7.94 -10.69
N ARG A 20 -0.65 -7.02 -11.64
CA ARG A 20 -1.62 -6.77 -12.70
C ARG A 20 -1.91 -8.02 -13.52
N GLU A 21 -0.90 -8.85 -13.75
CA GLU A 21 -1.08 -10.09 -14.48
C GLU A 21 -1.83 -11.14 -13.67
N ARG A 22 -1.62 -11.17 -12.35
CA ARG A 22 -2.31 -12.11 -11.47
C ARG A 22 -3.74 -11.71 -11.13
N GLY A 23 -4.02 -10.40 -11.12
CA GLY A 23 -5.31 -9.87 -10.71
C GLY A 23 -5.36 -9.43 -9.25
N THR A 24 -4.37 -9.78 -8.43
CA THR A 24 -4.28 -9.35 -7.04
C THR A 24 -2.86 -8.95 -6.68
N TYR A 25 -2.76 -7.97 -5.76
CA TYR A 25 -1.49 -7.51 -5.21
C TYR A 25 -1.39 -8.01 -3.77
N GLU A 26 -0.29 -8.69 -3.45
CA GLU A 26 -0.15 -9.37 -2.16
C GLU A 26 1.19 -9.09 -1.50
N VAL A 27 1.70 -7.88 -1.64
CA VAL A 27 2.92 -7.44 -0.95
C VAL A 27 2.51 -6.57 0.23
N SER A 28 2.96 -6.97 1.43
CA SER A 28 2.60 -6.24 2.66
C SER A 28 3.37 -4.94 2.76
N THR A 29 4.69 -5.02 2.68
CA THR A 29 5.59 -3.89 2.73
C THR A 29 6.90 -4.30 2.07
N ARG A 30 7.89 -3.40 2.03
CA ARG A 30 9.18 -3.69 1.41
C ARG A 30 9.78 -4.98 1.97
N GLY A 31 9.98 -5.98 1.09
CA GLY A 31 10.58 -7.25 1.45
C GLY A 31 9.70 -8.22 2.22
N ARG A 32 8.40 -7.93 2.37
CA ARG A 32 7.48 -8.81 3.12
C ARG A 32 6.20 -9.02 2.35
N THR A 33 5.70 -10.26 2.36
CA THR A 33 4.46 -10.61 1.69
C THR A 33 3.27 -10.46 2.63
N LEU A 34 2.07 -10.41 2.03
CA LEU A 34 0.82 -10.43 2.79
C LEU A 34 0.77 -11.66 3.71
N GLN A 35 1.17 -12.81 3.20
CA GLN A 35 1.11 -14.06 3.96
C GLN A 35 2.03 -14.03 5.18
N GLU A 36 3.17 -13.35 5.09
CA GLU A 36 4.11 -13.22 6.20
C GLU A 36 3.59 -12.26 7.29
N GLU A 37 2.99 -11.14 6.87
CA GLU A 37 2.59 -10.09 7.81
C GLU A 37 1.12 -10.15 8.22
N GLY A 38 0.27 -10.76 7.40
CA GLY A 38 -1.16 -10.87 7.67
C GLY A 38 -1.98 -9.71 7.14
N PHE A 39 -1.36 -8.62 6.69
CA PHE A 39 -2.05 -7.47 6.12
C PHE A 39 -1.10 -6.67 5.24
N ILE A 40 -1.68 -5.81 4.40
CA ILE A 40 -0.90 -4.92 3.54
C ILE A 40 -0.83 -3.55 4.21
N HIS A 41 0.39 -3.04 4.39
CA HIS A 41 0.61 -1.72 5.00
C HIS A 41 0.29 -0.62 4.01
N CYS A 42 -0.60 0.28 4.38
CA CYS A 42 -0.93 1.46 3.58
C CYS A 42 -0.78 2.71 4.43
N SER A 43 -0.98 3.86 3.82
CA SER A 43 -0.91 5.14 4.51
C SER A 43 -1.96 6.09 3.96
N THR A 44 -2.27 7.15 4.72
CA THR A 44 -3.07 8.25 4.21
C THR A 44 -2.17 9.13 3.34
N ARG A 45 -2.78 10.06 2.60
CA ARG A 45 -1.99 11.01 1.78
C ARG A 45 -1.02 11.80 2.66
N GLU A 46 -1.43 12.20 3.85
CA GLU A 46 -0.59 12.99 4.75
C GLU A 46 0.59 12.18 5.30
N GLN A 47 0.38 10.89 5.53
CA GLN A 47 1.42 10.00 6.06
C GLN A 47 2.42 9.57 4.99
N LEU A 48 2.00 9.58 3.73
CA LEU A 48 2.76 8.99 2.63
C LEU A 48 4.22 9.45 2.53
N PRO A 49 4.53 10.76 2.57
CA PRO A 49 5.94 11.17 2.44
C PRO A 49 6.84 10.59 3.52
N ARG A 50 6.37 10.54 4.77
CA ARG A 50 7.16 9.99 5.88
C ARG A 50 7.32 8.49 5.76
N VAL A 51 6.27 7.79 5.34
CA VAL A 51 6.32 6.34 5.18
C VAL A 51 7.25 5.97 4.03
N ALA A 52 7.15 6.67 2.90
CA ALA A 52 8.02 6.41 1.76
C ALA A 52 9.48 6.67 2.10
N GLU A 53 9.77 7.73 2.84
CA GLU A 53 11.13 8.02 3.28
C GLU A 53 11.64 6.94 4.23
N PHE A 54 10.81 6.51 5.16
CA PHE A 54 11.19 5.46 6.10
C PHE A 54 11.51 4.14 5.40
N LEU A 55 10.68 3.75 4.43
CA LEU A 55 10.84 2.46 3.76
C LEU A 55 11.88 2.49 2.64
N TYR A 56 11.96 3.58 1.91
CA TYR A 56 12.75 3.67 0.67
C TYR A 56 13.69 4.86 0.60
N GLY A 57 13.92 5.56 1.72
CA GLY A 57 14.80 6.74 1.70
C GLY A 57 16.22 6.42 1.27
N ASP A 58 16.70 5.20 1.52
CA ASP A 58 18.02 4.73 1.13
C ASP A 58 17.99 3.87 -0.14
N TYR A 59 16.84 3.83 -0.83
CA TYR A 59 16.68 2.96 -1.98
C TYR A 59 17.49 3.48 -3.18
N ASP A 60 18.33 2.61 -3.71
CA ASP A 60 19.11 2.90 -4.90
C ASP A 60 18.98 1.78 -5.93
N GLY A 61 17.95 0.97 -5.82
CA GLY A 61 17.72 -0.14 -6.73
C GLY A 61 17.33 0.34 -8.13
N PRO A 62 17.40 -0.56 -9.12
CA PRO A 62 17.14 -0.21 -10.51
C PRO A 62 15.66 -0.02 -10.83
N ASP A 63 14.77 -0.48 -9.96
CA ASP A 63 13.33 -0.45 -10.20
C ASP A 63 12.77 0.90 -9.81
N GLU A 64 11.83 1.39 -10.57
CA GLU A 64 11.14 2.64 -10.28
C GLU A 64 10.21 2.44 -9.08
N LEU A 65 10.16 3.42 -8.18
CA LEU A 65 9.20 3.41 -7.09
C LEU A 65 7.90 4.07 -7.54
N VAL A 66 6.79 3.46 -7.18
CA VAL A 66 5.46 3.96 -7.51
C VAL A 66 4.59 3.94 -6.27
N VAL A 67 3.52 4.74 -6.32
CA VAL A 67 2.51 4.80 -5.28
C VAL A 67 1.21 4.27 -5.85
N LEU A 68 0.69 3.21 -5.26
CA LEU A 68 -0.61 2.68 -5.63
C LEU A 68 -1.68 3.48 -4.87
N VAL A 69 -2.58 4.11 -5.62
CA VAL A 69 -3.70 4.85 -5.05
C VAL A 69 -4.88 3.90 -4.98
N VAL A 70 -5.30 3.58 -3.78
CA VAL A 70 -6.29 2.53 -3.54
C VAL A 70 -7.61 3.13 -3.08
N ASP A 71 -8.70 2.74 -3.75
CA ASP A 71 -10.05 3.09 -3.34
C ASP A 71 -10.53 2.03 -2.36
N PRO A 72 -10.68 2.36 -1.07
CA PRO A 72 -11.06 1.35 -0.08
C PRO A 72 -12.46 0.77 -0.33
N ALA A 73 -13.32 1.49 -1.05
CA ALA A 73 -14.66 0.96 -1.38
C ALA A 73 -14.60 -0.21 -2.37
N ARG A 74 -13.46 -0.38 -3.06
CA ARG A 74 -13.28 -1.46 -4.03
C ARG A 74 -12.46 -2.63 -3.47
N VAL A 75 -12.11 -2.56 -2.18
CA VAL A 75 -11.36 -3.61 -1.50
C VAL A 75 -12.35 -4.55 -0.83
N ASP A 76 -12.24 -5.85 -1.11
CA ASP A 76 -13.13 -6.85 -0.52
C ASP A 76 -12.76 -7.19 0.92
N ALA A 77 -11.46 -7.06 1.25
CA ALA A 77 -10.96 -7.40 2.58
C ALA A 77 -11.20 -6.25 3.56
N PRO A 78 -11.21 -6.54 4.88
CA PRO A 78 -11.32 -5.48 5.87
C PRO A 78 -10.17 -4.49 5.79
N VAL A 79 -10.47 -3.20 5.91
CA VAL A 79 -9.48 -2.13 6.02
C VAL A 79 -9.60 -1.57 7.43
N LYS A 80 -8.51 -1.69 8.20
CA LYS A 80 -8.50 -1.27 9.60
C LYS A 80 -7.42 -0.23 9.84
N TYR A 81 -7.76 0.83 10.55
CA TYR A 81 -6.78 1.85 10.95
C TYR A 81 -6.22 1.44 12.31
N GLU A 82 -4.93 1.09 12.31
CA GLU A 82 -4.29 0.50 13.49
C GLU A 82 -2.93 1.13 13.74
N PRO A 83 -2.55 1.33 15.02
CA PRO A 83 -1.23 1.86 15.33
C PRO A 83 -0.16 0.78 15.19
N ALA A 84 1.05 1.20 14.82
CA ALA A 84 2.19 0.29 14.78
C ALA A 84 2.64 -0.10 16.19
N LYS A 85 2.33 0.76 17.18
CA LYS A 85 2.61 0.51 18.59
C LYS A 85 1.50 1.14 19.42
N PRO A 86 1.24 0.65 20.65
CA PRO A 86 0.17 1.19 21.48
C PRO A 86 0.28 2.70 21.65
N GLY A 87 -0.84 3.41 21.42
CA GLY A 87 -0.88 4.87 21.54
C GLY A 87 -0.24 5.62 20.40
N GLY A 88 0.24 4.94 19.37
CA GLY A 88 0.87 5.56 18.22
C GLY A 88 -0.11 5.98 17.14
N GLU A 89 0.44 6.58 16.09
CA GLU A 89 -0.33 7.01 14.93
C GLU A 89 -0.93 5.79 14.21
N GLU A 90 -2.19 5.91 13.78
CA GLU A 90 -2.86 4.80 13.10
C GLU A 90 -2.65 4.86 11.59
N PHE A 91 -2.43 3.68 11.01
CA PHE A 91 -2.24 3.51 9.57
C PHE A 91 -3.28 2.54 9.04
N PRO A 92 -3.79 2.76 7.81
CA PRO A 92 -4.72 1.80 7.22
C PRO A 92 -4.02 0.50 6.85
N HIS A 93 -4.59 -0.62 7.30
CA HIS A 93 -4.09 -1.97 7.01
C HIS A 93 -5.17 -2.75 6.27
N VAL A 94 -4.80 -3.38 5.15
CA VAL A 94 -5.73 -4.18 4.33
C VAL A 94 -5.51 -5.65 4.66
N TYR A 95 -6.52 -6.30 5.19
CA TYR A 95 -6.42 -7.67 5.71
C TYR A 95 -6.81 -8.72 4.66
N GLY A 96 -6.19 -8.65 3.50
CA GLY A 96 -6.38 -9.63 2.45
C GLY A 96 -5.78 -9.16 1.13
N PRO A 97 -5.86 -9.99 0.10
CA PRO A 97 -5.34 -9.61 -1.22
C PRO A 97 -6.02 -8.35 -1.73
N LEU A 98 -5.24 -7.48 -2.35
CA LEU A 98 -5.73 -6.24 -2.92
C LEU A 98 -6.09 -6.48 -4.38
N PRO A 99 -7.39 -6.41 -4.75
CA PRO A 99 -7.74 -6.55 -6.17
C PRO A 99 -7.08 -5.43 -6.97
N VAL A 100 -6.51 -5.75 -8.12
CA VAL A 100 -5.87 -4.71 -8.94
C VAL A 100 -6.88 -3.66 -9.39
N THR A 101 -8.17 -4.02 -9.48
CA THR A 101 -9.24 -3.08 -9.82
C THR A 101 -9.51 -2.06 -8.71
N ALA A 102 -9.01 -2.29 -7.49
CA ALA A 102 -9.13 -1.33 -6.40
C ALA A 102 -8.05 -0.25 -6.50
N VAL A 103 -7.00 -0.46 -7.30
CA VAL A 103 -5.96 0.54 -7.55
C VAL A 103 -6.46 1.44 -8.67
N VAL A 104 -6.84 2.66 -8.32
CA VAL A 104 -7.46 3.59 -9.26
C VAL A 104 -6.46 4.50 -9.95
N ASP A 105 -5.25 4.56 -9.44
CA ASP A 105 -4.17 5.34 -10.06
C ASP A 105 -2.83 4.80 -9.58
N VAL A 106 -1.78 5.03 -10.36
CA VAL A 106 -0.41 4.67 -10.02
C VAL A 106 0.43 5.92 -10.25
N GLU A 107 0.95 6.50 -9.18
CA GLU A 107 1.73 7.73 -9.23
C GLU A 107 3.22 7.41 -9.11
N PRO A 108 4.09 8.10 -9.86
CA PRO A 108 5.53 7.92 -9.64
C PRO A 108 5.93 8.51 -8.29
N TRP A 109 6.92 7.90 -7.66
CA TRP A 109 7.51 8.42 -6.43
C TRP A 109 8.97 8.79 -6.70
N GLY A 110 9.32 10.02 -6.34
CA GLY A 110 10.70 10.50 -6.54
C GLY A 110 10.78 11.90 -7.12
#